data_2f70e6622c3c9ebc15f3481cf0f491b1
#
_entry.id   2f70e6622c3c9ebc15f3481cf0f491b1
#
_cell.length_a   1.000
_cell.length_b   1.000
_cell.length_c   1.000
_cell.angle_alpha   90.00
_cell.angle_beta   90.00
_cell.angle_gamma   90.00
#
_symmetry.space_group_name_H-M   'P 1'
#
loop_
_entity.id
_entity.type
_entity.pdbx_description
1 polymer ?
#
loop_
_entity_poly.entity_id
_entity_poly.type
_entity_poly.pdbx_seq_one_letter_code
_entity_poly.pdbx_strand_id
1 'polypeptide(L)'
;KLGNMFKCFDGINSVLNKENCFASIYNANRDVETEASILRSLLNQGIDGVICYPVNGTKNFEVYNQFLAKKIPLVIIDNYIENMPVSYVASDNFGGTKMLCEYAISKGHKKIGFFSKRRINESLSIRDRYMGYTSALAENNIEVNLDYVCVDLDDKYNMLNDSLRAYIAEIIGQMRAEGVTCILCQNDWVAVELYSVCEELGISVPDDMCIMGFDNMDELNNMHGGDKIITVEQDFYEIGVRAGETILKEIRGEEKGIRDVVPVKLITRDY
;
A
#
# COMPACT_ATOMS: atom_id res chain seq x y z
N LYS A 1 10.37 -4.64 2.13
CA LYS A 1 9.57 -3.69 2.96
C LYS A 1 10.40 -2.77 3.84
N LEU A 2 11.57 -3.18 4.33
CA LEU A 2 12.43 -2.29 5.12
C LEU A 2 13.03 -1.17 4.26
N GLY A 3 13.41 -1.45 3.00
CA GLY A 3 14.02 -0.47 2.09
C GLY A 3 13.17 0.79 1.92
N ASN A 4 11.88 0.63 1.62
CA ASN A 4 10.96 1.75 1.45
C ASN A 4 10.78 2.59 2.74
N MET A 5 10.75 1.92 3.90
CA MET A 5 10.67 2.64 5.18
C MET A 5 11.96 3.40 5.50
N PHE A 6 13.13 2.89 5.11
CA PHE A 6 14.38 3.64 5.24
C PHE A 6 14.40 4.87 4.32
N LYS A 7 13.94 4.77 3.07
CA LYS A 7 13.79 5.94 2.18
C LYS A 7 12.88 7.01 2.81
N CYS A 8 11.75 6.58 3.39
CA CYS A 8 10.86 7.50 4.08
C CYS A 8 11.54 8.15 5.30
N PHE A 9 12.25 7.37 6.10
CA PHE A 9 13.00 7.90 7.26
C PHE A 9 14.11 8.87 6.84
N ASP A 10 14.82 8.60 5.75
CA ASP A 10 15.82 9.51 5.18
C ASP A 10 15.17 10.83 4.73
N GLY A 11 14.00 10.76 4.09
CA GLY A 11 13.21 11.93 3.74
C GLY A 11 12.84 12.77 4.97
N ILE A 12 12.32 12.14 6.02
CA ILE A 12 12.00 12.80 7.30
C ILE A 12 13.25 13.49 7.86
N ASN A 13 14.37 12.78 7.96
CA ASN A 13 15.60 13.33 8.50
C ASN A 13 16.17 14.48 7.65
N SER A 14 15.99 14.44 6.32
CA SER A 14 16.45 15.51 5.43
C SER A 14 15.81 16.87 5.75
N VAL A 15 14.60 16.84 6.34
CA VAL A 15 13.86 18.03 6.77
C VAL A 15 14.19 18.37 8.23
N LEU A 16 14.06 17.40 9.14
CA LEU A 16 14.22 17.63 10.58
C LEU A 16 15.62 18.13 10.94
N ASN A 17 16.66 17.60 10.32
CA ASN A 17 18.05 17.97 10.61
C ASN A 17 18.34 19.45 10.28
N LYS A 18 17.67 20.04 9.28
CA LYS A 18 17.81 21.48 8.95
C LYS A 18 17.28 22.38 10.06
N GLU A 19 16.36 21.86 10.86
CA GLU A 19 15.70 22.59 11.95
C GLU A 19 16.27 22.17 13.33
N ASN A 20 17.42 21.47 13.36
CA ASN A 20 18.01 20.90 14.56
C ASN A 20 17.07 19.99 15.37
N CYS A 21 16.14 19.32 14.69
CA CYS A 21 15.28 18.29 15.25
C CYS A 21 15.81 16.90 14.88
N PHE A 22 15.59 15.93 15.76
CA PHE A 22 16.12 14.58 15.59
C PHE A 22 14.98 13.56 15.70
N ALA A 23 14.97 12.57 14.81
CA ALA A 23 14.01 11.46 14.85
C ALA A 23 14.66 10.17 15.34
N SER A 24 13.90 9.38 16.09
CA SER A 24 14.21 8.01 16.44
C SER A 24 13.19 7.08 15.80
N ILE A 25 13.64 5.96 15.26
CA ILE A 25 12.76 4.96 14.63
C ILE A 25 12.46 3.82 15.61
N TYR A 26 11.19 3.43 15.66
CA TYR A 26 10.70 2.28 16.43
C TYR A 26 10.01 1.31 15.48
N ASN A 27 10.29 0.02 15.62
CA ASN A 27 9.71 -1.01 14.75
C ASN A 27 8.73 -1.88 15.55
N ALA A 28 7.46 -1.82 15.20
CA ALA A 28 6.41 -2.65 15.80
C ALA A 28 6.36 -4.08 15.24
N ASN A 29 7.23 -4.46 14.30
CA ASN A 29 7.27 -5.79 13.67
C ASN A 29 5.91 -6.27 13.13
N ARG A 30 5.07 -5.34 12.68
CA ARG A 30 3.68 -5.60 12.21
C ARG A 30 2.76 -6.17 13.29
N ASP A 31 3.11 -5.98 14.53
CA ASP A 31 2.30 -6.41 15.67
C ASP A 31 1.56 -5.22 16.29
N VAL A 32 0.23 -5.32 16.35
CA VAL A 32 -0.66 -4.24 16.80
C VAL A 32 -0.45 -3.92 18.29
N GLU A 33 -0.20 -4.93 19.11
CA GLU A 33 0.02 -4.73 20.54
C GLU A 33 1.38 -4.11 20.82
N THR A 34 2.41 -4.50 20.06
CA THR A 34 3.74 -3.88 20.11
C THR A 34 3.67 -2.42 19.70
N GLU A 35 2.93 -2.09 18.62
CA GLU A 35 2.69 -0.69 18.22
C GLU A 35 2.03 0.09 19.35
N ALA A 36 0.94 -0.43 19.93
CA ALA A 36 0.26 0.22 21.04
C ALA A 36 1.16 0.44 22.24
N SER A 37 2.00 -0.54 22.58
CA SER A 37 2.97 -0.45 23.69
C SER A 37 4.02 0.64 23.44
N ILE A 38 4.59 0.71 22.24
CA ILE A 38 5.54 1.75 21.85
C ILE A 38 4.87 3.13 21.96
N LEU A 39 3.69 3.30 21.36
CA LEU A 39 2.98 4.58 21.38
C LEU A 39 2.64 5.03 22.80
N ARG A 40 2.16 4.13 23.67
CA ARG A 40 1.91 4.46 25.11
C ARG A 40 3.20 4.88 25.83
N SER A 41 4.32 4.23 25.53
CA SER A 41 5.62 4.62 26.11
C SER A 41 6.02 6.03 25.68
N LEU A 42 5.86 6.36 24.40
CA LEU A 42 6.17 7.68 23.85
C LEU A 42 5.34 8.81 24.47
N LEU A 43 4.06 8.56 24.81
CA LEU A 43 3.20 9.53 25.51
C LEU A 43 3.77 10.04 26.85
N ASN A 44 4.73 9.34 27.44
CA ASN A 44 5.33 9.64 28.73
C ASN A 44 6.79 10.09 28.63
N GLN A 45 7.35 10.19 27.43
CA GLN A 45 8.77 10.52 27.22
C GLN A 45 9.05 11.99 26.91
N GLY A 46 8.01 12.85 26.83
CA GLY A 46 8.21 14.27 26.54
C GLY A 46 8.66 14.54 25.11
N ILE A 47 8.19 13.74 24.16
CA ILE A 47 8.44 13.92 22.72
C ILE A 47 7.63 15.09 22.17
N ASP A 48 8.14 15.74 21.14
CA ASP A 48 7.46 16.88 20.48
C ASP A 48 6.39 16.43 19.47
N GLY A 49 6.52 15.25 18.89
CA GLY A 49 5.56 14.70 17.93
C GLY A 49 5.88 13.27 17.51
N VAL A 50 4.95 12.65 16.78
CA VAL A 50 5.08 11.29 16.24
C VAL A 50 4.68 11.25 14.78
N ILE A 51 5.49 10.61 13.95
CA ILE A 51 5.12 10.18 12.61
C ILE A 51 4.91 8.67 12.68
N CYS A 52 3.71 8.20 12.36
CA CYS A 52 3.33 6.80 12.51
C CYS A 52 2.90 6.18 11.17
N TYR A 53 3.47 5.00 10.86
CA TYR A 53 2.97 4.08 9.85
C TYR A 53 2.15 3.00 10.55
N PRO A 54 0.81 3.08 10.56
CA PRO A 54 -0.03 2.18 11.33
C PRO A 54 0.10 0.72 10.86
N VAL A 55 0.22 -0.20 11.79
CA VAL A 55 0.17 -1.64 11.50
C VAL A 55 -1.21 -2.01 10.96
N ASN A 56 -2.25 -1.47 11.60
CA ASN A 56 -3.64 -1.58 11.16
C ASN A 56 -4.38 -0.29 11.54
N GLY A 57 -4.91 0.42 10.54
CA GLY A 57 -5.55 1.72 10.72
C GLY A 57 -6.81 1.71 11.60
N THR A 58 -7.35 0.54 11.97
CA THR A 58 -8.58 0.44 12.75
C THR A 58 -8.37 -0.04 14.20
N LYS A 59 -7.19 -0.51 14.57
CA LYS A 59 -6.98 -1.19 15.85
C LYS A 59 -6.53 -0.27 17.00
N ASN A 60 -5.55 0.59 16.79
CA ASN A 60 -4.96 1.41 17.87
C ASN A 60 -5.61 2.80 18.03
N PHE A 61 -6.87 2.94 17.64
CA PHE A 61 -7.61 4.21 17.64
C PHE A 61 -7.59 4.90 19.02
N GLU A 62 -7.75 4.14 20.10
CA GLU A 62 -7.71 4.67 21.46
C GLU A 62 -6.36 5.33 21.80
N VAL A 63 -5.24 4.68 21.41
CA VAL A 63 -3.91 5.22 21.69
C VAL A 63 -3.66 6.47 20.86
N TYR A 64 -4.04 6.49 19.60
CA TYR A 64 -3.94 7.70 18.76
C TYR A 64 -4.73 8.86 19.34
N ASN A 65 -5.94 8.61 19.86
CA ASN A 65 -6.75 9.64 20.53
C ASN A 65 -6.06 10.21 21.78
N GLN A 66 -5.22 9.45 22.48
CA GLN A 66 -4.46 9.97 23.63
C GLN A 66 -3.42 11.02 23.20
N PHE A 67 -2.80 10.90 22.00
CA PHE A 67 -1.94 11.95 21.44
C PHE A 67 -2.73 13.22 21.19
N LEU A 68 -3.91 13.10 20.59
CA LEU A 68 -4.81 14.25 20.36
C LEU A 68 -5.22 14.93 21.66
N ALA A 69 -5.62 14.14 22.68
CA ALA A 69 -6.03 14.66 23.98
C ALA A 69 -4.89 15.40 24.70
N LYS A 70 -3.66 14.89 24.57
CA LYS A 70 -2.44 15.54 25.10
C LYS A 70 -1.92 16.66 24.20
N LYS A 71 -2.53 16.90 23.04
CA LYS A 71 -2.08 17.87 22.01
C LYS A 71 -0.66 17.60 21.51
N ILE A 72 -0.22 16.34 21.50
CA ILE A 72 1.02 15.91 20.90
C ILE A 72 0.76 15.70 19.40
N PRO A 73 1.47 16.40 18.50
CA PRO A 73 1.37 16.21 17.07
C PRO A 73 1.53 14.74 16.64
N LEU A 74 0.61 14.29 15.80
CA LEU A 74 0.59 12.94 15.23
C LEU A 74 0.33 13.02 13.73
N VAL A 75 1.31 12.63 12.94
CA VAL A 75 1.19 12.52 11.48
C VAL A 75 1.18 11.04 11.09
N ILE A 76 0.19 10.64 10.32
CA ILE A 76 0.07 9.28 9.79
C ILE A 76 0.69 9.24 8.39
N ILE A 77 1.43 8.19 8.06
CA ILE A 77 1.99 8.00 6.72
C ILE A 77 1.48 6.71 6.08
N ASP A 78 1.35 6.74 4.75
CA ASP A 78 0.97 5.65 3.84
C ASP A 78 -0.47 5.14 4.05
N ASN A 79 -0.79 4.61 5.21
CA ASN A 79 -2.10 4.04 5.51
C ASN A 79 -2.86 4.93 6.49
N TYR A 80 -3.51 5.97 5.98
CA TYR A 80 -4.22 6.95 6.80
C TYR A 80 -5.39 6.33 7.60
N ILE A 81 -5.91 7.07 8.57
CA ILE A 81 -7.00 6.62 9.45
C ILE A 81 -8.25 7.45 9.16
N GLU A 82 -9.34 6.78 8.77
CA GLU A 82 -10.61 7.43 8.46
C GLU A 82 -11.24 8.05 9.72
N ASN A 83 -11.85 9.21 9.55
CA ASN A 83 -12.57 9.93 10.61
C ASN A 83 -11.72 10.34 11.83
N MET A 84 -10.38 10.35 11.70
CA MET A 84 -9.48 10.87 12.72
C MET A 84 -8.96 12.25 12.29
N PRO A 85 -9.05 13.29 13.16
CA PRO A 85 -8.57 14.64 12.85
C PRO A 85 -7.05 14.76 13.03
N VAL A 86 -6.29 13.90 12.36
CA VAL A 86 -4.83 13.90 12.31
C VAL A 86 -4.36 14.20 10.90
N SER A 87 -3.18 14.78 10.79
CA SER A 87 -2.55 14.93 9.47
C SER A 87 -2.10 13.59 8.92
N TYR A 88 -2.14 13.47 7.59
CA TYR A 88 -1.53 12.32 6.94
C TYR A 88 -0.84 12.69 5.64
N VAL A 89 0.15 11.88 5.29
CA VAL A 89 0.84 11.90 4.00
C VAL A 89 0.79 10.50 3.42
N ALA A 90 0.17 10.33 2.26
CA ALA A 90 0.00 9.03 1.60
C ALA A 90 0.27 9.13 0.10
N SER A 91 0.55 8.02 -0.54
CA SER A 91 0.58 7.94 -2.00
C SER A 91 -0.81 8.07 -2.59
N ASP A 92 -0.88 8.53 -3.84
CA ASP A 92 -2.12 8.49 -4.63
C ASP A 92 -2.48 7.05 -5.02
N ASN A 93 -3.01 6.31 -4.04
CA ASN A 93 -3.40 4.92 -4.20
C ASN A 93 -4.55 4.76 -5.20
N PHE A 94 -5.51 5.69 -5.18
CA PHE A 94 -6.64 5.68 -6.10
C PHE A 94 -6.19 5.97 -7.53
N GLY A 95 -5.52 7.09 -7.76
CA GLY A 95 -5.05 7.51 -9.08
C GLY A 95 -4.04 6.54 -9.67
N GLY A 96 -3.13 6.00 -8.85
CA GLY A 96 -2.14 5.02 -9.29
C GLY A 96 -2.77 3.72 -9.78
N THR A 97 -3.75 3.17 -9.06
CA THR A 97 -4.42 1.94 -9.50
C THR A 97 -5.37 2.21 -10.67
N LYS A 98 -6.02 3.38 -10.70
CA LYS A 98 -6.81 3.79 -11.87
C LYS A 98 -5.94 3.84 -13.12
N MET A 99 -4.79 4.50 -13.07
CA MET A 99 -3.81 4.58 -14.17
C MET A 99 -3.32 3.19 -14.61
N LEU A 100 -3.05 2.30 -13.66
CA LEU A 100 -2.64 0.92 -13.92
C LEU A 100 -3.71 0.13 -14.67
N CYS A 101 -4.97 0.24 -14.23
CA CYS A 101 -6.12 -0.41 -14.87
C CYS A 101 -6.40 0.17 -16.25
N GLU A 102 -6.35 1.49 -16.43
CA GLU A 102 -6.49 2.16 -17.73
C GLU A 102 -5.39 1.73 -18.69
N TYR A 103 -4.16 1.54 -18.21
CA TYR A 103 -3.09 0.99 -19.03
C TYR A 103 -3.43 -0.43 -19.49
N ALA A 104 -3.91 -1.32 -18.62
CA ALA A 104 -4.36 -2.66 -19.00
C ALA A 104 -5.46 -2.61 -20.08
N ILE A 105 -6.46 -1.74 -19.89
CA ILE A 105 -7.54 -1.53 -20.85
C ILE A 105 -7.00 -1.06 -22.22
N SER A 106 -6.03 -0.13 -22.22
CA SER A 106 -5.38 0.37 -23.43
C SER A 106 -4.62 -0.71 -24.20
N LYS A 107 -4.17 -1.76 -23.52
CA LYS A 107 -3.53 -2.95 -24.12
C LYS A 107 -4.53 -4.00 -24.61
N GLY A 108 -5.83 -3.73 -24.45
CA GLY A 108 -6.92 -4.57 -24.96
C GLY A 108 -7.50 -5.54 -23.94
N HIS A 109 -7.05 -5.51 -22.68
CA HIS A 109 -7.65 -6.32 -21.63
C HIS A 109 -9.07 -5.81 -21.31
N LYS A 110 -10.06 -6.72 -21.34
CA LYS A 110 -11.48 -6.41 -21.07
C LYS A 110 -12.00 -7.14 -19.84
N LYS A 111 -11.39 -8.25 -19.47
CA LYS A 111 -11.69 -8.99 -18.25
C LYS A 111 -10.46 -8.91 -17.38
N ILE A 112 -10.56 -8.09 -16.35
CA ILE A 112 -9.44 -7.69 -15.48
C ILE A 112 -9.81 -8.07 -14.05
N GLY A 113 -8.95 -8.83 -13.38
CA GLY A 113 -9.12 -9.22 -12.00
C GLY A 113 -8.44 -8.26 -11.03
N PHE A 114 -8.88 -8.29 -9.77
CA PHE A 114 -8.21 -7.62 -8.66
C PHE A 114 -7.91 -8.61 -7.54
N PHE A 115 -6.67 -8.64 -7.09
CA PHE A 115 -6.24 -9.59 -6.07
C PHE A 115 -5.58 -8.88 -4.87
N SER A 116 -6.14 -9.10 -3.68
CA SER A 116 -5.61 -8.60 -2.41
C SER A 116 -5.67 -9.67 -1.33
N LYS A 117 -4.57 -9.85 -0.60
CA LYS A 117 -4.52 -10.69 0.61
C LYS A 117 -5.11 -10.00 1.83
N ARG A 118 -5.25 -8.67 1.79
CA ARG A 118 -5.81 -7.88 2.88
C ARG A 118 -7.25 -7.53 2.60
N ARG A 119 -8.02 -7.45 3.67
CA ARG A 119 -9.40 -6.95 3.62
C ARG A 119 -9.41 -5.48 3.22
N ILE A 120 -10.30 -5.11 2.33
CA ILE A 120 -10.47 -3.72 1.87
C ILE A 120 -10.73 -2.79 3.06
N ASN A 121 -11.52 -3.25 4.05
CA ASN A 121 -11.90 -2.43 5.20
C ASN A 121 -10.80 -2.28 6.27
N GLU A 122 -9.71 -3.05 6.20
CA GLU A 122 -8.62 -2.99 7.18
C GLU A 122 -7.47 -2.07 6.76
N SER A 123 -7.45 -1.65 5.50
CA SER A 123 -6.41 -0.78 4.96
C SER A 123 -7.03 0.18 3.96
N LEU A 124 -6.98 1.47 4.28
CA LEU A 124 -7.52 2.50 3.40
C LEU A 124 -6.73 2.62 2.09
N SER A 125 -5.43 2.37 2.11
CA SER A 125 -4.63 2.31 0.88
C SER A 125 -5.10 1.19 -0.06
N ILE A 126 -5.47 0.02 0.46
CA ILE A 126 -6.04 -1.07 -0.35
C ILE A 126 -7.44 -0.73 -0.84
N ARG A 127 -8.27 -0.12 0.01
CA ARG A 127 -9.60 0.35 -0.39
C ARG A 127 -9.50 1.35 -1.54
N ASP A 128 -8.60 2.32 -1.44
CA ASP A 128 -8.41 3.33 -2.48
C ASP A 128 -7.88 2.70 -3.79
N ARG A 129 -6.99 1.72 -3.71
CA ARG A 129 -6.56 0.93 -4.89
C ARG A 129 -7.73 0.20 -5.53
N TYR A 130 -8.56 -0.47 -4.74
CA TYR A 130 -9.76 -1.14 -5.25
C TYR A 130 -10.76 -0.15 -5.88
N MET A 131 -10.94 1.02 -5.27
CA MET A 131 -11.79 2.07 -5.84
C MET A 131 -11.23 2.62 -7.15
N GLY A 132 -9.91 2.78 -7.27
CA GLY A 132 -9.24 3.16 -8.51
C GLY A 132 -9.48 2.14 -9.63
N TYR A 133 -9.36 0.84 -9.31
CA TYR A 133 -9.68 -0.25 -10.22
C TYR A 133 -11.13 -0.20 -10.71
N THR A 134 -12.10 -0.11 -9.81
CA THR A 134 -13.53 -0.08 -10.17
C THR A 134 -13.90 1.17 -10.94
N SER A 135 -13.32 2.33 -10.61
CA SER A 135 -13.51 3.59 -11.33
C SER A 135 -13.01 3.50 -12.78
N ALA A 136 -11.81 2.94 -12.99
CA ALA A 136 -11.25 2.76 -14.33
C ALA A 136 -12.13 1.87 -15.20
N LEU A 137 -12.64 0.75 -14.66
CA LEU A 137 -13.55 -0.13 -15.38
C LEU A 137 -14.86 0.60 -15.78
N ALA A 138 -15.47 1.28 -14.80
CA ALA A 138 -16.73 1.99 -15.00
C ALA A 138 -16.61 3.10 -16.06
N GLU A 139 -15.55 3.90 -16.01
CA GLU A 139 -15.29 4.98 -16.98
C GLU A 139 -15.03 4.45 -18.40
N ASN A 140 -14.57 3.21 -18.52
CA ASN A 140 -14.37 2.53 -19.80
C ASN A 140 -15.54 1.62 -20.22
N ASN A 141 -16.71 1.71 -19.55
CA ASN A 141 -17.89 0.91 -19.79
C ASN A 141 -17.64 -0.61 -19.66
N ILE A 142 -16.75 -1.02 -18.76
CA ILE A 142 -16.51 -2.41 -18.41
C ILE A 142 -17.21 -2.68 -17.08
N GLU A 143 -18.04 -3.70 -17.04
CA GLU A 143 -18.75 -4.09 -15.82
C GLU A 143 -17.78 -4.72 -14.81
N VAL A 144 -17.90 -4.32 -13.53
CA VAL A 144 -17.17 -4.95 -12.44
C VAL A 144 -17.78 -6.31 -12.15
N ASN A 145 -17.06 -7.37 -12.44
CA ASN A 145 -17.47 -8.72 -12.06
C ASN A 145 -16.80 -9.12 -10.73
N LEU A 146 -17.60 -9.38 -9.71
CA LEU A 146 -17.10 -9.75 -8.38
C LEU A 146 -16.42 -11.13 -8.35
N ASP A 147 -16.69 -12.01 -9.32
CA ASP A 147 -16.00 -13.30 -9.46
C ASP A 147 -14.52 -13.12 -9.86
N TYR A 148 -14.14 -11.93 -10.35
CA TYR A 148 -12.77 -11.57 -10.68
C TYR A 148 -12.07 -10.81 -9.55
N VAL A 149 -12.74 -10.63 -8.41
CA VAL A 149 -12.25 -9.86 -7.27
C VAL A 149 -11.96 -10.79 -6.11
N CYS A 150 -10.70 -11.04 -5.86
CA CYS A 150 -10.25 -11.77 -4.69
C CYS A 150 -9.75 -10.77 -3.65
N VAL A 151 -10.55 -10.50 -2.66
CA VAL A 151 -10.26 -9.64 -1.51
C VAL A 151 -10.77 -10.35 -0.27
N ASP A 152 -10.14 -10.15 0.87
CA ASP A 152 -10.63 -10.77 2.10
C ASP A 152 -10.18 -12.22 2.30
N LEU A 153 -8.89 -12.49 2.03
CA LEU A 153 -8.31 -13.76 2.44
C LEU A 153 -8.33 -13.88 3.96
N ASP A 154 -8.86 -14.98 4.43
CA ASP A 154 -8.93 -15.35 5.84
C ASP A 154 -7.51 -15.30 6.48
N ASP A 155 -7.42 -14.89 7.75
CA ASP A 155 -6.16 -14.76 8.50
C ASP A 155 -5.29 -16.03 8.49
N LYS A 156 -5.90 -17.22 8.30
CA LYS A 156 -5.18 -18.48 8.13
C LYS A 156 -4.26 -18.52 6.90
N TYR A 157 -4.46 -17.61 5.92
CA TYR A 157 -3.66 -17.50 4.71
C TYR A 157 -2.63 -16.38 4.75
N ASN A 158 -2.37 -15.78 5.90
CA ASN A 158 -1.39 -14.71 6.05
C ASN A 158 0.07 -15.14 5.86
N MET A 159 0.35 -16.44 5.82
CA MET A 159 1.67 -17.01 5.54
C MET A 159 1.62 -17.85 4.27
N LEU A 160 2.67 -17.72 3.43
CA LEU A 160 2.88 -18.63 2.30
C LEU A 160 2.99 -20.05 2.82
N ASN A 161 1.94 -20.81 2.63
CA ASN A 161 1.92 -22.24 2.87
C ASN A 161 1.27 -22.94 1.66
N ASP A 162 1.40 -24.23 1.59
CA ASP A 162 0.87 -25.02 0.46
C ASP A 162 -0.64 -24.83 0.27
N SER A 163 -1.37 -24.59 1.35
CA SER A 163 -2.82 -24.32 1.29
C SER A 163 -3.15 -22.98 0.63
N LEU A 164 -2.36 -21.94 0.90
CA LEU A 164 -2.54 -20.64 0.26
C LEU A 164 -2.19 -20.72 -1.23
N ARG A 165 -1.09 -21.41 -1.58
CA ARG A 165 -0.71 -21.57 -2.99
C ARG A 165 -1.77 -22.35 -3.77
N ALA A 166 -2.30 -23.44 -3.21
CA ALA A 166 -3.38 -24.20 -3.82
C ALA A 166 -4.64 -23.35 -4.03
N TYR A 167 -4.99 -22.51 -3.07
CA TYR A 167 -6.12 -21.60 -3.16
C TYR A 167 -5.91 -20.52 -4.24
N ILE A 168 -4.70 -19.92 -4.31
CA ILE A 168 -4.35 -18.96 -5.38
C ILE A 168 -4.43 -19.65 -6.74
N ALA A 169 -3.92 -20.88 -6.87
CA ALA A 169 -3.98 -21.64 -8.11
C ALA A 169 -5.43 -21.92 -8.56
N GLU A 170 -6.32 -22.24 -7.63
CA GLU A 170 -7.74 -22.42 -7.92
C GLU A 170 -8.37 -21.12 -8.45
N ILE A 171 -8.14 -19.98 -7.76
CA ILE A 171 -8.66 -18.67 -8.18
C ILE A 171 -8.13 -18.26 -9.57
N ILE A 172 -6.83 -18.40 -9.81
CA ILE A 172 -6.24 -18.09 -11.12
C ILE A 172 -6.85 -18.99 -12.20
N GLY A 173 -7.01 -20.30 -11.91
CA GLY A 173 -7.64 -21.24 -12.82
C GLY A 173 -9.10 -20.87 -13.16
N GLN A 174 -9.88 -20.47 -12.18
CA GLN A 174 -11.26 -19.99 -12.36
C GLN A 174 -11.30 -18.71 -13.18
N MET A 175 -10.50 -17.71 -12.81
CA MET A 175 -10.41 -16.44 -13.56
C MET A 175 -10.02 -16.67 -15.03
N ARG A 176 -9.05 -17.56 -15.28
CA ARG A 176 -8.63 -17.90 -16.64
C ARG A 176 -9.75 -18.60 -17.43
N ALA A 177 -10.44 -19.54 -16.81
CA ALA A 177 -11.58 -20.22 -17.45
C ALA A 177 -12.69 -19.25 -17.87
N GLU A 178 -12.90 -18.19 -17.10
CA GLU A 178 -13.81 -17.09 -17.40
C GLU A 178 -13.25 -16.10 -18.44
N GLY A 179 -11.98 -16.25 -18.84
CA GLY A 179 -11.31 -15.40 -19.82
C GLY A 179 -10.71 -14.11 -19.27
N VAL A 180 -10.39 -14.06 -17.99
CA VAL A 180 -9.55 -13.00 -17.40
C VAL A 180 -8.15 -13.11 -17.97
N THR A 181 -7.62 -11.98 -18.46
CA THR A 181 -6.29 -11.89 -19.08
C THR A 181 -5.33 -10.95 -18.37
N CYS A 182 -5.80 -10.27 -17.34
CA CYS A 182 -4.97 -9.37 -16.53
C CYS A 182 -5.44 -9.40 -15.07
N ILE A 183 -4.51 -9.40 -14.12
CA ILE A 183 -4.79 -9.32 -12.69
C ILE A 183 -3.98 -8.16 -12.09
N LEU A 184 -4.68 -7.20 -11.49
CA LEU A 184 -4.08 -6.15 -10.67
C LEU A 184 -3.94 -6.66 -9.24
N CYS A 185 -2.74 -6.61 -8.71
CA CYS A 185 -2.43 -7.05 -7.35
C CYS A 185 -2.32 -5.87 -6.38
N GLN A 186 -2.66 -6.09 -5.13
CA GLN A 186 -2.53 -5.05 -4.11
C GLN A 186 -1.12 -4.45 -4.01
N ASN A 187 -0.07 -5.22 -4.33
CA ASN A 187 1.31 -4.76 -4.37
C ASN A 187 2.22 -5.77 -5.09
N ASP A 188 3.51 -5.40 -5.27
CA ASP A 188 4.49 -6.21 -6.00
C ASP A 188 4.77 -7.56 -5.33
N TRP A 189 4.77 -7.64 -4.00
CA TRP A 189 4.96 -8.93 -3.30
C TRP A 189 3.91 -9.95 -3.69
N VAL A 190 2.66 -9.50 -3.76
CA VAL A 190 1.54 -10.36 -4.18
C VAL A 190 1.62 -10.65 -5.68
N ALA A 191 2.05 -9.67 -6.49
CA ALA A 191 2.21 -9.87 -7.92
C ALA A 191 3.25 -10.95 -8.25
N VAL A 192 4.40 -10.93 -7.58
CA VAL A 192 5.45 -11.97 -7.76
C VAL A 192 4.97 -13.33 -7.26
N GLU A 193 4.17 -13.38 -6.21
CA GLU A 193 3.57 -14.62 -5.73
C GLU A 193 2.60 -15.23 -6.75
N LEU A 194 1.72 -14.39 -7.33
CA LEU A 194 0.82 -14.83 -8.40
C LEU A 194 1.62 -15.26 -9.66
N TYR A 195 2.68 -14.55 -10.00
CA TYR A 195 3.58 -14.93 -11.08
C TYR A 195 4.12 -16.36 -10.89
N SER A 196 4.64 -16.66 -9.70
CA SER A 196 5.16 -17.99 -9.37
C SER A 196 4.09 -19.10 -9.48
N VAL A 197 2.85 -18.80 -9.08
CA VAL A 197 1.73 -19.75 -9.23
C VAL A 197 1.32 -19.92 -10.69
N CYS A 198 1.31 -18.83 -11.48
CA CYS A 198 1.05 -18.93 -12.93
C CYS A 198 2.07 -19.83 -13.63
N GLU A 199 3.35 -19.69 -13.29
CA GLU A 199 4.43 -20.53 -13.84
C GLU A 199 4.21 -22.02 -13.49
N GLU A 200 3.85 -22.35 -12.26
CA GLU A 200 3.50 -23.71 -11.82
C GLU A 200 2.31 -24.32 -12.59
N LEU A 201 1.36 -23.44 -12.98
CA LEU A 201 0.18 -23.83 -13.77
C LEU A 201 0.47 -23.88 -15.29
N GLY A 202 1.70 -23.55 -15.72
CA GLY A 202 2.05 -23.44 -17.14
C GLY A 202 1.37 -22.29 -17.85
N ILE A 203 1.03 -21.22 -17.11
CA ILE A 203 0.45 -19.98 -17.64
C ILE A 203 1.59 -19.00 -17.92
N SER A 204 1.74 -18.59 -19.18
CA SER A 204 2.77 -17.62 -19.58
C SER A 204 2.40 -16.21 -19.09
N VAL A 205 3.34 -15.54 -18.42
CA VAL A 205 3.24 -14.13 -18.06
C VAL A 205 4.27 -13.35 -18.89
N PRO A 206 3.86 -12.34 -19.68
CA PRO A 206 2.53 -11.73 -19.70
C PRO A 206 1.55 -12.30 -20.74
N ASP A 207 1.96 -13.24 -21.61
CA ASP A 207 1.25 -13.58 -22.85
C ASP A 207 -0.15 -14.18 -22.60
N ASP A 208 -0.28 -15.13 -21.64
CA ASP A 208 -1.57 -15.71 -21.25
C ASP A 208 -2.26 -14.90 -20.18
N MET A 209 -1.50 -14.32 -19.25
CA MET A 209 -1.98 -13.56 -18.11
C MET A 209 -1.03 -12.43 -17.78
N CYS A 210 -1.47 -11.19 -17.93
CA CYS A 210 -0.73 -10.03 -17.45
C CYS A 210 -0.88 -9.90 -15.93
N ILE A 211 0.21 -9.68 -15.20
CA ILE A 211 0.18 -9.45 -13.76
C ILE A 211 0.76 -8.07 -13.49
N MET A 212 0.02 -7.27 -12.71
CA MET A 212 0.40 -5.92 -12.37
C MET A 212 0.46 -5.75 -10.85
N GLY A 213 1.47 -5.01 -10.39
CA GLY A 213 1.73 -4.75 -8.98
C GLY A 213 1.53 -3.28 -8.60
N PHE A 214 2.01 -2.94 -7.41
CA PHE A 214 2.06 -1.60 -6.88
C PHE A 214 3.24 -1.54 -5.89
N ASP A 215 3.96 -0.46 -5.78
CA ASP A 215 5.08 -0.08 -4.91
C ASP A 215 6.36 0.19 -5.70
N ASN A 216 6.65 -0.50 -6.81
CA ASN A 216 7.94 -0.56 -7.51
C ASN A 216 9.11 -0.75 -6.53
N MET A 217 9.01 -1.80 -5.71
CA MET A 217 10.00 -2.05 -4.66
C MET A 217 11.37 -2.36 -5.26
N ASP A 218 12.45 -1.90 -4.59
CA ASP A 218 13.83 -2.03 -5.09
C ASP A 218 14.23 -3.47 -5.40
N GLU A 219 13.70 -4.42 -4.64
CA GLU A 219 13.96 -5.84 -4.80
C GLU A 219 13.26 -6.48 -6.01
N LEU A 220 12.23 -5.82 -6.56
CA LEU A 220 11.35 -6.41 -7.59
C LEU A 220 12.15 -6.96 -8.78
N ASN A 221 13.08 -6.18 -9.32
CA ASN A 221 13.88 -6.59 -10.48
C ASN A 221 14.83 -7.76 -10.19
N ASN A 222 15.12 -8.05 -8.93
CA ASN A 222 15.95 -9.17 -8.49
C ASN A 222 15.12 -10.40 -8.10
N MET A 223 13.80 -10.29 -8.10
CA MET A 223 12.88 -11.40 -7.81
C MET A 223 12.57 -12.14 -9.11
N HIS A 224 12.36 -13.45 -9.00
CA HIS A 224 11.97 -14.27 -10.13
C HIS A 224 10.64 -13.76 -10.73
N GLY A 225 10.66 -13.42 -12.02
CA GLY A 225 9.51 -12.82 -12.73
C GLY A 225 9.23 -11.35 -12.42
N GLY A 226 10.00 -10.72 -11.53
CA GLY A 226 9.79 -9.33 -11.16
C GLY A 226 10.01 -8.33 -12.31
N ASP A 227 10.87 -8.67 -13.24
CA ASP A 227 11.12 -7.93 -14.48
C ASP A 227 9.92 -7.93 -15.44
N LYS A 228 8.97 -8.84 -15.24
CA LYS A 228 7.72 -8.95 -16.01
C LYS A 228 6.51 -8.27 -15.34
N ILE A 229 6.66 -7.77 -14.15
CA ILE A 229 5.58 -7.11 -13.42
C ILE A 229 5.52 -5.62 -13.80
N ILE A 230 4.42 -5.20 -14.41
CA ILE A 230 4.06 -3.78 -14.56
C ILE A 230 3.63 -3.28 -13.19
N THR A 231 4.09 -2.11 -12.78
CA THR A 231 3.83 -1.64 -11.43
C THR A 231 3.64 -0.13 -11.35
N VAL A 232 3.26 0.36 -10.18
CA VAL A 232 3.20 1.79 -9.85
C VAL A 232 4.26 2.11 -8.82
N GLU A 233 5.11 3.09 -9.12
CA GLU A 233 6.14 3.55 -8.21
C GLU A 233 5.58 4.54 -7.20
N GLN A 234 5.87 4.28 -5.92
CA GLN A 234 5.64 5.19 -4.81
C GLN A 234 6.93 5.91 -4.44
N ASP A 235 6.87 7.22 -4.26
CA ASP A 235 8.01 8.01 -3.79
C ASP A 235 8.03 8.07 -2.25
N PHE A 236 8.58 7.01 -1.63
CA PHE A 236 8.69 6.95 -0.17
C PHE A 236 9.63 8.01 0.42
N TYR A 237 10.61 8.49 -0.33
CA TYR A 237 11.45 9.59 0.11
C TYR A 237 10.64 10.88 0.21
N GLU A 238 9.86 11.19 -0.83
CA GLU A 238 8.98 12.37 -0.86
C GLU A 238 7.89 12.30 0.22
N ILE A 239 7.31 11.10 0.46
CA ILE A 239 6.39 10.90 1.60
C ILE A 239 7.09 11.29 2.90
N GLY A 240 8.34 10.87 3.09
CA GLY A 240 9.14 11.24 4.25
C GLY A 240 9.40 12.72 4.38
N VAL A 241 9.78 13.39 3.28
CA VAL A 241 9.99 14.84 3.25
C VAL A 241 8.72 15.58 3.68
N ARG A 242 7.58 15.28 3.06
CA ARG A 242 6.30 15.93 3.37
C ARG A 242 5.82 15.62 4.78
N ALA A 243 6.04 14.40 5.27
CA ALA A 243 5.72 14.05 6.66
C ALA A 243 6.58 14.84 7.66
N GLY A 244 7.88 15.03 7.36
CA GLY A 244 8.78 15.87 8.14
C GLY A 244 8.36 17.34 8.17
N GLU A 245 7.96 17.90 7.04
CA GLU A 245 7.41 19.26 6.95
C GLU A 245 6.09 19.39 7.71
N THR A 246 5.21 18.42 7.57
CA THR A 246 3.90 18.39 8.23
C THR A 246 4.04 18.35 9.73
N ILE A 247 4.89 17.46 10.28
CA ILE A 247 5.07 17.37 11.74
C ILE A 247 5.67 18.66 12.32
N LEU A 248 6.60 19.32 11.61
CA LEU A 248 7.16 20.62 12.05
C LEU A 248 6.10 21.72 12.08
N LYS A 249 5.22 21.80 11.08
CA LYS A 249 4.11 22.77 11.08
C LYS A 249 3.17 22.53 12.26
N GLU A 250 2.84 21.28 12.57
CA GLU A 250 2.01 20.95 13.73
C GLU A 250 2.68 21.27 15.06
N ILE A 251 3.99 20.96 15.22
CA ILE A 251 4.76 21.30 16.43
C ILE A 251 4.79 22.82 16.65
N ARG A 252 4.94 23.60 15.61
CA ARG A 252 4.91 25.07 15.65
C ARG A 252 3.54 25.67 15.82
N GLY A 253 2.49 24.84 15.69
CA GLY A 253 1.09 25.30 15.74
C GLY A 253 0.65 26.11 14.53
N GLU A 254 1.35 25.99 13.40
CA GLU A 254 1.08 26.74 12.17
C GLU A 254 -0.13 26.16 11.42
N GLU A 255 -0.24 24.84 11.32
CA GLU A 255 -1.30 24.15 10.59
C GLU A 255 -1.56 22.76 11.19
N LYS A 256 -2.82 22.26 11.09
CA LYS A 256 -3.24 20.94 11.58
C LYS A 256 -4.21 20.30 10.61
N GLY A 257 -4.29 18.97 10.68
CA GLY A 257 -5.22 18.20 9.85
C GLY A 257 -4.88 18.24 8.35
N ILE A 258 -3.59 18.37 8.03
CA ILE A 258 -3.07 18.37 6.67
C ILE A 258 -3.33 17.00 6.03
N ARG A 259 -3.89 17.02 4.82
CA ARG A 259 -4.12 15.81 4.01
C ARG A 259 -3.31 15.95 2.75
N ASP A 260 -2.17 15.29 2.71
CA ASP A 260 -1.24 15.39 1.59
C ASP A 260 -1.15 14.06 0.84
N VAL A 261 -1.26 14.15 -0.48
CA VAL A 261 -1.23 13.00 -1.38
C VAL A 261 -0.06 13.14 -2.35
N VAL A 262 0.89 12.23 -2.25
CA VAL A 262 2.08 12.20 -3.09
C VAL A 262 1.76 11.52 -4.41
N PRO A 263 2.00 12.17 -5.56
CA PRO A 263 1.81 11.56 -6.87
C PRO A 263 2.64 10.28 -7.03
N VAL A 264 2.12 9.36 -7.84
CA VAL A 264 2.77 8.09 -8.18
C VAL A 264 3.04 8.01 -9.67
N LYS A 265 3.86 7.04 -10.10
CA LYS A 265 4.28 6.89 -11.49
C LYS A 265 4.06 5.46 -11.98
N LEU A 266 3.47 5.30 -13.17
CA LEU A 266 3.37 4.01 -13.84
C LEU A 266 4.75 3.59 -14.36
N ILE A 267 5.14 2.37 -14.06
CA ILE A 267 6.34 1.70 -14.56
C ILE A 267 5.92 0.55 -15.46
N THR A 268 6.07 0.78 -16.74
CA THR A 268 5.79 -0.24 -17.77
C THR A 268 7.01 -1.12 -18.02
N ARG A 269 6.79 -2.27 -18.63
CA ARG A 269 7.85 -3.19 -19.07
C ARG A 269 7.79 -3.33 -20.59
N ASP A 270 8.96 -3.51 -21.20
CA ASP A 270 9.07 -3.75 -22.63
C ASP A 270 8.93 -5.26 -22.90
N TYR A 271 7.74 -5.67 -23.34
CA TYR A 271 7.45 -7.00 -23.91
C TYR A 271 6.25 -6.97 -24.86
#